data_2d95980f9de40e7ea5568dc0ae7d3358
#
_entry.id   2d95980f9de40e7ea5568dc0ae7d3358
#
_cell.length_a   1.000
_cell.length_b   1.000
_cell.length_c   1.000
_cell.angle_alpha   90.00
_cell.angle_beta   90.00
_cell.angle_gamma   90.00
#
_symmetry.space_group_name_H-M   'P 1'
#
loop_
_entity.id
_entity.type
_entity.pdbx_description
1 polymer ?
#
loop_
_entity_poly.entity_id
_entity_poly.type
_entity_poly.pdbx_seq_one_letter_code
_entity_poly.pdbx_strand_id
1 'polypeptide(L)'
;MARTVFEHPVRELHGAFTKGGAITRRKTYRDSQGHVKGMSEHETYKIEHPRDWKKKPAKGKELEHQLCFKQACAETHRILLPSKPLAYAAAHAADHPDGTTATPTPEELATLQYWQNRFEAQLEKPEPDAPIDPKTDKRKQYLRLDAFIRTCLLRQME
;
A
#
# COMPACT_ATOMS: atom_id res chain seq x y z
N MET A 1 -14.32 9.53 33.64
CA MET A 1 -13.32 9.35 32.56
C MET A 1 -11.98 9.89 33.07
N ALA A 2 -10.96 9.04 33.15
CA ALA A 2 -9.64 9.45 33.59
C ALA A 2 -8.99 10.30 32.49
N ARG A 3 -8.58 11.52 32.84
CA ARG A 3 -7.86 12.43 31.95
C ARG A 3 -6.38 12.23 32.23
N THR A 4 -5.65 11.57 31.34
CA THR A 4 -4.21 11.42 31.48
C THR A 4 -3.56 12.68 30.92
N VAL A 5 -2.96 13.48 31.80
CA VAL A 5 -2.15 14.64 31.43
C VAL A 5 -0.70 14.17 31.46
N PHE A 6 -0.04 14.19 30.31
CA PHE A 6 1.38 13.88 30.22
C PHE A 6 2.20 15.14 30.46
N GLU A 7 2.78 15.25 31.63
CA GLU A 7 3.83 16.22 31.91
C GLU A 7 5.17 15.54 31.67
N HIS A 8 5.96 16.12 30.77
CA HIS A 8 7.33 15.73 30.43
C HIS A 8 7.83 14.29 30.81
N PRO A 9 8.50 13.56 29.94
CA PRO A 9 9.20 13.95 28.71
C PRO A 9 8.45 13.65 27.39
N VAL A 10 7.18 13.20 27.44
CA VAL A 10 6.44 12.82 26.24
C VAL A 10 5.95 14.09 25.53
N ARG A 11 6.65 14.50 24.48
CA ARG A 11 6.32 15.70 23.69
C ARG A 11 5.25 15.47 22.66
N GLU A 12 5.14 14.25 22.12
CA GLU A 12 4.18 13.89 21.11
C GLU A 12 3.78 12.41 21.25
N LEU A 13 2.50 12.15 21.16
CA LEU A 13 1.95 10.80 21.07
C LEU A 13 1.27 10.66 19.69
N HIS A 14 1.79 9.75 18.88
CA HIS A 14 1.20 9.38 17.61
C HIS A 14 0.45 8.06 17.77
N GLY A 15 -0.84 8.06 17.46
CA GLY A 15 -1.68 6.86 17.46
C GLY A 15 -3.07 7.07 18.07
N ALA A 16 -3.96 6.15 17.80
CA ALA A 16 -5.30 6.12 18.39
C ALA A 16 -5.26 5.34 19.71
N PHE A 17 -5.35 6.01 20.85
CA PHE A 17 -5.40 5.37 22.17
C PHE A 17 -6.73 4.70 22.46
N THR A 18 -7.81 5.19 21.88
CA THR A 18 -9.15 4.62 22.04
C THR A 18 -9.96 4.83 20.75
N LYS A 19 -10.83 3.90 20.46
CA LYS A 19 -11.80 4.01 19.36
C LYS A 19 -12.73 5.19 19.67
N GLY A 20 -12.50 6.35 19.06
CA GLY A 20 -13.30 7.56 19.27
C GLY A 20 -12.80 8.54 20.31
N GLY A 21 -11.57 8.36 20.82
CA GLY A 21 -10.95 9.32 21.73
C GLY A 21 -10.44 10.57 21.05
N ALA A 22 -10.41 11.69 21.76
CA ALA A 22 -9.72 12.89 21.36
C ALA A 22 -8.26 12.80 21.83
N ILE A 23 -7.31 13.11 20.95
CA ILE A 23 -5.91 13.29 21.32
C ILE A 23 -5.68 14.76 21.58
N THR A 24 -5.16 15.05 22.75
CA THR A 24 -4.74 16.41 23.12
C THR A 24 -3.22 16.47 23.05
N ARG A 25 -2.68 17.37 22.24
CA ARG A 25 -1.24 17.64 22.19
C ARG A 25 -0.96 19.12 22.38
N ARG A 26 0.24 19.44 22.89
CA ARG A 26 0.77 20.81 22.90
C ARG A 26 1.57 21.04 21.61
N LYS A 27 1.28 22.14 20.93
CA LYS A 27 2.04 22.57 19.78
C LYS A 27 3.22 23.41 20.24
N THR A 28 4.43 23.01 19.89
CA THR A 28 5.64 23.76 20.21
C THR A 28 5.94 24.74 19.09
N TYR A 29 5.98 26.04 19.41
CA TYR A 29 6.41 27.08 18.47
C TYR A 29 7.92 27.21 18.52
N ARG A 30 8.55 27.20 17.34
CA ARG A 30 10.00 27.41 17.19
C ARG A 30 10.26 28.69 16.42
N ASP A 31 11.39 29.35 16.74
CA ASP A 31 11.89 30.47 15.95
C ASP A 31 12.56 29.99 14.66
N SER A 32 13.02 30.93 13.82
CA SER A 32 13.74 30.65 12.59
C SER A 32 15.05 29.89 12.79
N GLN A 33 15.59 29.89 14.01
CA GLN A 33 16.82 29.18 14.41
C GLN A 33 16.53 27.82 15.03
N GLY A 34 15.25 27.43 15.16
CA GLY A 34 14.83 26.15 15.72
C GLY A 34 14.69 26.10 17.25
N HIS A 35 14.92 27.21 17.95
CA HIS A 35 14.73 27.28 19.39
C HIS A 35 13.25 27.33 19.76
N VAL A 36 12.90 26.70 20.89
CA VAL A 36 11.53 26.69 21.40
C VAL A 36 11.17 28.08 21.94
N LYS A 37 10.28 28.79 21.25
CA LYS A 37 9.79 30.12 21.62
C LYS A 37 8.58 30.07 22.54
N GLY A 38 7.84 28.98 22.56
CA GLY A 38 6.67 28.77 23.39
C GLY A 38 5.93 27.48 23.07
N MET A 39 4.96 27.17 23.91
CA MET A 39 4.03 26.05 23.67
C MET A 39 2.61 26.60 23.70
N SER A 40 1.75 26.12 22.78
CA SER A 40 0.32 26.41 22.85
C SER A 40 -0.29 25.78 24.11
N GLU A 41 -1.37 26.36 24.57
CA GLU A 41 -2.30 25.64 25.43
C GLU A 41 -2.79 24.37 24.69
N HIS A 42 -3.43 23.46 25.41
CA HIS A 42 -3.85 22.16 24.88
C HIS A 42 -4.72 22.30 23.62
N GLU A 43 -4.24 21.84 22.49
CA GLU A 43 -5.05 21.66 21.30
C GLU A 43 -5.64 20.24 21.32
N THR A 44 -6.97 20.16 21.34
CA THR A 44 -7.69 18.89 21.25
C THR A 44 -8.01 18.59 19.82
N TYR A 45 -7.43 17.53 19.29
CA TYR A 45 -7.76 17.02 17.95
C TYR A 45 -8.84 15.98 18.07
N LYS A 46 -9.93 16.20 17.37
CA LYS A 46 -10.93 15.16 17.15
C LYS A 46 -10.38 14.20 16.13
N ILE A 47 -10.16 12.95 16.52
CA ILE A 47 -9.79 11.92 15.57
C ILE A 47 -11.05 11.62 14.75
N GLU A 48 -11.01 11.98 13.47
CA GLU A 48 -12.02 11.49 12.56
C GLU A 48 -11.87 9.97 12.45
N HIS A 49 -12.93 9.26 12.72
CA HIS A 49 -12.95 7.81 12.55
C HIS A 49 -12.66 7.47 11.10
N PRO A 50 -11.87 6.44 10.85
CA PRO A 50 -11.73 5.92 9.51
C PRO A 50 -13.12 5.66 8.93
N ARG A 51 -13.31 6.04 7.69
CA ARG A 51 -14.58 5.90 6.99
C ARG A 51 -15.13 4.48 7.18
N ASP A 52 -16.33 4.38 7.71
CA ASP A 52 -17.04 3.10 7.79
C ASP A 52 -17.59 2.77 6.39
N TRP A 53 -16.85 1.93 5.68
CA TRP A 53 -17.17 1.52 4.31
C TRP A 53 -18.51 0.78 4.18
N LYS A 54 -19.02 0.21 5.29
CA LYS A 54 -20.35 -0.40 5.31
C LYS A 54 -21.44 0.66 5.29
N LYS A 55 -21.24 1.77 6.02
CA LYS A 55 -22.21 2.88 6.11
C LYS A 55 -22.07 3.88 4.95
N LYS A 56 -20.85 4.06 4.44
CA LYS A 56 -20.53 4.99 3.35
C LYS A 56 -19.72 4.26 2.28
N PRO A 57 -20.34 3.39 1.46
CA PRO A 57 -19.64 2.68 0.41
C PRO A 57 -19.07 3.65 -0.62
N ALA A 58 -18.03 3.23 -1.32
CA ALA A 58 -17.44 3.99 -2.40
C ALA A 58 -18.46 4.17 -3.54
N LYS A 59 -18.46 5.32 -4.21
CA LYS A 59 -19.34 5.64 -5.34
C LYS A 59 -18.56 6.35 -6.44
N GLY A 60 -19.06 6.23 -7.68
CA GLY A 60 -18.47 6.89 -8.84
C GLY A 60 -17.01 6.52 -9.03
N LYS A 61 -16.16 7.49 -9.34
CA LYS A 61 -14.73 7.31 -9.61
C LYS A 61 -13.96 6.56 -8.50
N GLU A 62 -14.36 6.74 -7.25
CA GLU A 62 -13.74 6.03 -6.12
C GLU A 62 -14.03 4.52 -6.17
N LEU A 63 -15.26 4.15 -6.54
CA LEU A 63 -15.64 2.74 -6.73
C LEU A 63 -14.89 2.13 -7.92
N GLU A 64 -14.83 2.84 -9.04
CA GLU A 64 -14.10 2.43 -10.24
C GLU A 64 -12.62 2.18 -9.91
N HIS A 65 -11.96 3.13 -9.24
CA HIS A 65 -10.57 2.98 -8.83
C HIS A 65 -10.37 1.79 -7.89
N GLN A 66 -11.28 1.57 -6.94
CA GLN A 66 -11.21 0.40 -6.05
C GLN A 66 -11.36 -0.92 -6.81
N LEU A 67 -12.24 -0.97 -7.81
CA LEU A 67 -12.43 -2.15 -8.65
C LEU A 67 -11.19 -2.43 -9.51
N CYS A 68 -10.65 -1.41 -10.17
CA CYS A 68 -9.39 -1.52 -10.93
C CYS A 68 -8.24 -1.99 -10.04
N PHE A 69 -8.09 -1.41 -8.85
CA PHE A 69 -7.06 -1.83 -7.90
C PHE A 69 -7.22 -3.29 -7.46
N LYS A 70 -8.45 -3.71 -7.13
CA LYS A 70 -8.77 -5.10 -6.78
C LYS A 70 -8.44 -6.06 -7.91
N GLN A 71 -8.80 -5.70 -9.14
CA GLN A 71 -8.51 -6.50 -10.32
C GLN A 71 -7.01 -6.59 -10.59
N ALA A 72 -6.28 -5.47 -10.52
CA ALA A 72 -4.82 -5.46 -10.67
C ALA A 72 -4.11 -6.31 -9.60
N CYS A 73 -4.60 -6.30 -8.36
CA CYS A 73 -4.08 -7.17 -7.30
C CYS A 73 -4.32 -8.65 -7.58
N ALA A 74 -5.53 -9.02 -8.03
CA ALA A 74 -5.87 -10.40 -8.36
C ALA A 74 -5.01 -10.91 -9.53
N GLU A 75 -4.87 -10.11 -10.58
CA GLU A 75 -4.06 -10.45 -11.74
C GLU A 75 -2.57 -10.55 -11.40
N THR A 76 -2.05 -9.64 -10.57
CA THR A 76 -0.67 -9.73 -10.05
C THR A 76 -0.46 -11.04 -9.29
N HIS A 77 -1.43 -11.44 -8.46
CA HIS A 77 -1.35 -12.71 -7.73
C HIS A 77 -1.33 -13.89 -8.69
N ARG A 78 -2.19 -13.88 -9.72
CA ARG A 78 -2.25 -14.93 -10.75
C ARG A 78 -0.91 -15.07 -11.49
N ILE A 79 -0.31 -13.95 -11.92
CA ILE A 79 0.97 -13.91 -12.62
C ILE A 79 2.11 -14.46 -11.75
N LEU A 80 2.10 -14.17 -10.46
CA LEU A 80 3.15 -14.60 -9.53
C LEU A 80 2.92 -16.00 -8.94
N LEU A 81 1.75 -16.59 -9.09
CA LEU A 81 1.40 -17.88 -8.53
C LEU A 81 2.34 -19.01 -8.98
N PRO A 82 2.73 -19.10 -10.28
CA PRO A 82 3.68 -20.11 -10.77
C PRO A 82 5.04 -20.09 -10.07
N SER A 83 5.45 -18.96 -9.49
CA SER A 83 6.71 -18.86 -8.73
C SER A 83 6.66 -19.51 -7.33
N LYS A 84 5.48 -19.97 -6.90
CA LYS A 84 5.22 -20.50 -5.57
C LYS A 84 4.61 -21.91 -5.65
N PRO A 85 5.41 -22.98 -5.80
CA PRO A 85 4.92 -24.31 -6.12
C PRO A 85 3.84 -24.83 -5.16
N LEU A 86 4.02 -24.64 -3.85
CA LEU A 86 3.02 -25.07 -2.86
C LEU A 86 1.71 -24.30 -2.96
N ALA A 87 1.76 -22.99 -3.18
CA ALA A 87 0.57 -22.18 -3.35
C ALA A 87 -0.14 -22.47 -4.67
N TYR A 88 0.63 -22.74 -5.73
CA TYR A 88 0.11 -23.15 -7.04
C TYR A 88 -0.64 -24.47 -6.92
N ALA A 89 -0.03 -25.49 -6.33
CA ALA A 89 -0.65 -26.78 -6.12
C ALA A 89 -1.93 -26.68 -5.28
N ALA A 90 -1.90 -25.88 -4.22
CA ALA A 90 -3.08 -25.67 -3.38
C ALA A 90 -4.21 -24.93 -4.11
N ALA A 91 -3.89 -23.97 -4.97
CA ALA A 91 -4.88 -23.23 -5.75
C ALA A 91 -5.58 -24.10 -6.82
N HIS A 92 -4.86 -25.10 -7.38
CA HIS A 92 -5.34 -26.01 -8.41
C HIS A 92 -5.70 -27.42 -7.88
N ALA A 93 -5.76 -27.61 -6.56
CA ALA A 93 -6.07 -28.91 -5.97
C ALA A 93 -7.46 -29.47 -6.38
N ALA A 94 -8.41 -28.58 -6.66
CA ALA A 94 -9.74 -28.98 -7.12
C ALA A 94 -9.75 -29.56 -8.55
N ASP A 95 -8.77 -29.16 -9.36
CA ASP A 95 -8.63 -29.60 -10.75
C ASP A 95 -7.89 -30.97 -10.86
N HIS A 96 -7.28 -31.42 -9.74
CA HIS A 96 -6.51 -32.66 -9.63
C HIS A 96 -7.03 -33.56 -8.50
N PRO A 97 -8.26 -34.10 -8.60
CA PRO A 97 -8.86 -34.95 -7.56
C PRO A 97 -8.14 -36.30 -7.39
N ASP A 98 -7.30 -36.67 -8.34
CA ASP A 98 -6.45 -37.88 -8.35
C ASP A 98 -5.21 -37.76 -7.45
N GLY A 99 -5.00 -36.64 -6.77
CA GLY A 99 -3.86 -36.36 -5.91
C GLY A 99 -2.56 -36.04 -6.66
N THR A 100 -2.61 -35.83 -7.97
CA THR A 100 -1.44 -35.37 -8.73
C THR A 100 -1.13 -33.90 -8.38
N THR A 101 0.14 -33.55 -8.30
CA THR A 101 0.55 -32.17 -8.01
C THR A 101 0.42 -31.33 -9.28
N ALA A 102 -0.39 -30.27 -9.20
CA ALA A 102 -0.53 -29.31 -10.28
C ALA A 102 0.83 -28.64 -10.58
N THR A 103 1.18 -28.58 -11.85
CA THR A 103 2.39 -27.89 -12.33
C THR A 103 2.01 -26.72 -13.23
N PRO A 104 2.72 -25.58 -13.15
CA PRO A 104 2.44 -24.43 -13.99
C PRO A 104 2.53 -24.77 -15.48
N THR A 105 1.65 -24.22 -16.26
CA THR A 105 1.66 -24.37 -17.73
C THR A 105 2.83 -23.60 -18.35
N PRO A 106 3.31 -23.99 -19.53
CA PRO A 106 4.34 -23.24 -20.24
C PRO A 106 3.98 -21.77 -20.50
N GLU A 107 2.71 -21.48 -20.73
CA GLU A 107 2.20 -20.12 -20.97
C GLU A 107 2.27 -19.26 -19.71
N GLU A 108 1.92 -19.83 -18.55
CA GLU A 108 2.03 -19.13 -17.26
C GLU A 108 3.48 -18.85 -16.89
N LEU A 109 4.38 -19.81 -17.14
CA LEU A 109 5.81 -19.63 -16.93
C LEU A 109 6.39 -18.56 -17.86
N ALA A 110 5.99 -18.55 -19.14
CA ALA A 110 6.40 -17.53 -20.10
C ALA A 110 5.90 -16.13 -19.68
N THR A 111 4.68 -16.03 -19.17
CA THR A 111 4.12 -14.78 -18.65
C THR A 111 4.91 -14.29 -17.43
N LEU A 112 5.21 -15.18 -16.49
CA LEU A 112 6.03 -14.85 -15.31
C LEU A 112 7.42 -14.36 -15.74
N GLN A 113 8.07 -15.06 -16.67
CA GLN A 113 9.40 -14.70 -17.16
C GLN A 113 9.40 -13.36 -17.91
N TYR A 114 8.37 -13.08 -18.70
CA TYR A 114 8.20 -11.75 -19.32
C TYR A 114 8.22 -10.63 -18.28
N TRP A 115 7.44 -10.77 -17.20
CA TRP A 115 7.39 -9.76 -16.15
C TRP A 115 8.68 -9.66 -15.34
N GLN A 116 9.38 -10.77 -15.11
CA GLN A 116 10.69 -10.78 -14.45
C GLN A 116 11.72 -10.02 -15.29
N ASN A 117 11.83 -10.32 -16.58
CA ASN A 117 12.75 -9.64 -17.49
C ASN A 117 12.48 -8.13 -17.56
N ARG A 118 11.20 -7.76 -17.65
CA ARG A 118 10.78 -6.36 -17.66
C ARG A 118 11.08 -5.65 -16.34
N PHE A 119 10.93 -6.35 -15.23
CA PHE A 119 11.29 -5.83 -13.90
C PHE A 119 12.81 -5.64 -13.78
N GLU A 120 13.62 -6.55 -14.23
CA GLU A 120 15.09 -6.42 -14.25
C GLU A 120 15.52 -5.24 -15.12
N ALA A 121 14.96 -5.13 -16.30
CA ALA A 121 15.26 -4.00 -17.20
C ALA A 121 14.94 -2.63 -16.56
N GLN A 122 13.84 -2.52 -15.78
CA GLN A 122 13.50 -1.28 -15.10
C GLN A 122 14.43 -0.95 -13.92
N LEU A 123 15.13 -1.94 -13.35
CA LEU A 123 16.16 -1.70 -12.31
C LEU A 123 17.38 -1.01 -12.90
N GLU A 124 17.73 -1.31 -14.15
CA GLU A 124 18.83 -0.63 -14.87
C GLU A 124 18.37 0.74 -15.39
N LYS A 125 17.22 0.80 -16.03
CA LYS A 125 16.66 2.01 -16.60
C LYS A 125 15.14 2.09 -16.35
N PRO A 126 14.67 3.13 -15.62
CA PRO A 126 13.24 3.31 -15.37
C PRO A 126 12.43 3.32 -16.66
N GLU A 127 11.22 2.73 -16.63
CA GLU A 127 10.32 2.76 -17.78
C GLU A 127 9.95 4.20 -18.18
N PRO A 128 9.80 4.48 -19.49
CA PRO A 128 9.53 5.82 -19.99
C PRO A 128 8.19 6.39 -19.51
N ASP A 129 7.24 5.53 -19.16
CA ASP A 129 5.92 5.87 -18.64
C ASP A 129 5.84 5.79 -17.11
N ALA A 130 6.95 5.46 -16.42
CA ALA A 130 6.96 5.44 -14.95
C ALA A 130 6.69 6.84 -14.38
N PRO A 131 5.86 6.94 -13.32
CA PRO A 131 5.55 8.21 -12.69
C PRO A 131 6.83 8.88 -12.14
N ILE A 132 6.87 10.19 -12.20
CA ILE A 132 7.96 10.98 -11.62
C ILE A 132 7.72 11.11 -10.12
N ASP A 133 8.74 10.82 -9.33
CA ASP A 133 8.72 11.06 -7.89
C ASP A 133 8.85 12.56 -7.63
N PRO A 134 7.85 13.22 -7.02
CA PRO A 134 7.86 14.67 -6.81
C PRO A 134 8.98 15.15 -5.87
N LYS A 135 9.63 14.25 -5.12
CA LYS A 135 10.73 14.59 -4.21
C LYS A 135 12.09 14.57 -4.90
N THR A 136 12.26 13.67 -5.85
CA THR A 136 13.57 13.44 -6.50
C THR A 136 13.63 13.92 -7.94
N ASP A 137 12.48 14.30 -8.51
CA ASP A 137 12.28 14.63 -9.92
C ASP A 137 12.80 13.55 -10.89
N LYS A 138 12.88 12.32 -10.40
CA LYS A 138 13.32 11.16 -11.17
C LYS A 138 12.13 10.19 -11.39
N ARG A 139 12.20 9.43 -12.48
CA ARG A 139 11.23 8.37 -12.73
C ARG A 139 11.33 7.31 -11.65
N LYS A 140 10.17 6.84 -11.17
CA LYS A 140 10.08 5.89 -10.07
C LYS A 140 10.56 4.51 -10.52
N GLN A 141 11.49 3.95 -9.75
CA GLN A 141 11.88 2.55 -9.84
C GLN A 141 11.21 1.73 -8.74
N TYR A 142 10.80 0.53 -9.07
CA TYR A 142 10.17 -0.38 -8.12
C TYR A 142 11.19 -1.40 -7.65
N LEU A 143 11.31 -1.57 -6.34
CA LEU A 143 12.23 -2.53 -5.72
C LEU A 143 11.62 -3.93 -5.53
N ARG A 144 10.33 -4.08 -5.84
CA ARG A 144 9.59 -5.33 -5.67
C ARG A 144 8.80 -5.64 -6.92
N LEU A 145 8.91 -6.88 -7.39
CA LEU A 145 8.25 -7.37 -8.60
C LEU A 145 6.72 -7.24 -8.53
N ASP A 146 6.11 -7.60 -7.40
CA ASP A 146 4.65 -7.50 -7.22
C ASP A 146 4.14 -6.04 -7.30
N ALA A 147 4.88 -5.10 -6.72
CA ALA A 147 4.54 -3.68 -6.81
C ALA A 147 4.68 -3.14 -8.23
N PHE A 148 5.71 -3.59 -8.95
CA PHE A 148 5.94 -3.23 -10.34
C PHE A 148 4.79 -3.73 -11.24
N ILE A 149 4.50 -5.04 -11.22
CA ILE A 149 3.42 -5.64 -12.03
C ILE A 149 2.09 -4.93 -11.76
N ARG A 150 1.70 -4.81 -10.48
CA ARG A 150 0.45 -4.16 -10.10
C ARG A 150 0.33 -2.74 -10.63
N THR A 151 1.40 -1.95 -10.56
CA THR A 151 1.37 -0.58 -11.06
C THR A 151 1.29 -0.50 -12.57
N CYS A 152 1.97 -1.41 -13.28
CA CYS A 152 1.86 -1.49 -14.74
C CYS A 152 0.43 -1.87 -15.18
N LEU A 153 -0.19 -2.85 -14.49
CA LEU A 153 -1.58 -3.25 -14.77
C LEU A 153 -2.56 -2.12 -14.49
N LEU A 154 -2.41 -1.39 -13.38
CA LEU A 154 -3.25 -0.23 -13.08
C LEU A 154 -3.21 0.83 -14.17
N ARG A 155 -2.03 1.16 -14.70
CA ARG A 155 -1.89 2.13 -15.81
C ARG A 155 -2.57 1.67 -17.11
N GLN A 156 -2.71 0.37 -17.32
CA GLN A 156 -3.42 -0.17 -18.49
C GLN A 156 -4.94 -0.12 -18.34
N MET A 157 -5.43 0.02 -17.11
CA MET A 157 -6.85 0.05 -16.78
C MET A 157 -7.42 1.48 -16.64
N GLU A 158 -6.54 2.49 -16.52
CA GLU A 158 -6.88 3.92 -16.49
C GLU A 158 -6.98 4.51 -17.90
#